data_96da4ef39101b01134f499dcb1643258
#
_entry.id   96da4ef39101b01134f499dcb1643258
#
_cell.length_a   1.000
_cell.length_b   1.000
_cell.length_c   1.000
_cell.angle_alpha   90.00
_cell.angle_beta   90.00
_cell.angle_gamma   90.00
#
_symmetry.space_group_name_H-M   'P 1'
#
loop_
_entity.id
_entity.type
_entity.pdbx_description
1 polymer ?
#
loop_
_entity_poly.entity_id
_entity_poly.type
_entity_poly.pdbx_seq_one_letter_code
_entity_poly.pdbx_strand_id
1 'polypeptide(L)'
;MLSITGVIAVLITAIVMIAGPVMAQDITNPAFQRVWNRQDLPVAQQISGRSWTWGPEANTDSMREPYAESPEGQRVVQYFDKSRMEITDPTADQNSQWYVTNGLLPIELMTGNLQVGNEQFEFRSPARISAIGDPGHFPTYADLKRFYPAPPVNPNDLGRPATGLLNPDGSVGAFDDYADDPKTVLVQGENNQGVAQAFIDFQNQQGVVYENGNYAQGQVYNPLFVFGKPVTGAFWVKTMVGGEEQTVLFQVFERRVLTYNPENEEAFQVEMGNVGQHYYQWRYEGNPEPYPAP
;
A
#
# COMPACT_ATOMS: atom_id res chain seq x y z
N MET A 1 -23.28 -56.96 -38.21
CA MET A 1 -22.05 -56.38 -37.60
C MET A 1 -22.39 -54.99 -37.10
N LEU A 2 -22.71 -54.87 -35.81
CA LEU A 2 -22.95 -53.57 -35.16
C LEU A 2 -21.65 -53.14 -34.49
N SER A 3 -21.12 -51.97 -34.89
CA SER A 3 -19.99 -51.31 -34.25
C SER A 3 -20.51 -50.42 -33.13
N ILE A 4 -20.11 -50.72 -31.90
CA ILE A 4 -20.39 -49.88 -30.72
C ILE A 4 -19.19 -48.99 -30.50
N THR A 5 -19.34 -47.69 -30.81
CA THR A 5 -18.34 -46.68 -30.50
C THR A 5 -18.58 -46.18 -29.08
N GLY A 6 -17.73 -46.60 -28.16
CA GLY A 6 -17.78 -46.11 -26.79
C GLY A 6 -17.22 -44.70 -26.66
N VAL A 7 -18.02 -43.77 -26.17
CA VAL A 7 -17.58 -42.41 -25.78
C VAL A 7 -17.07 -42.48 -24.34
N ILE A 8 -15.78 -42.27 -24.13
CA ILE A 8 -15.19 -42.11 -22.80
C ILE A 8 -15.37 -40.65 -22.40
N ALA A 9 -16.27 -40.40 -21.44
CA ALA A 9 -16.39 -39.11 -20.81
C ALA A 9 -15.31 -38.97 -19.73
N VAL A 10 -14.35 -38.07 -19.97
CA VAL A 10 -13.34 -37.68 -18.97
C VAL A 10 -13.99 -36.66 -18.05
N LEU A 11 -14.29 -37.05 -16.82
CA LEU A 11 -14.70 -36.12 -15.77
C LEU A 11 -13.46 -35.37 -15.28
N ILE A 12 -13.33 -34.10 -15.66
CA ILE A 12 -12.35 -33.18 -15.07
C ILE A 12 -12.99 -32.67 -13.75
N THR A 13 -12.55 -33.23 -12.64
CA THR A 13 -12.92 -32.72 -11.30
C THR A 13 -12.09 -31.46 -11.05
N ALA A 14 -12.69 -30.29 -11.23
CA ALA A 14 -12.10 -29.03 -10.80
C ALA A 14 -12.03 -29.04 -9.25
N ILE A 15 -10.81 -29.12 -8.71
CA ILE A 15 -10.58 -28.90 -7.29
C ILE A 15 -10.67 -27.39 -7.07
N VAL A 16 -11.84 -26.92 -6.65
CA VAL A 16 -11.98 -25.56 -6.10
C VAL A 16 -11.28 -25.58 -4.75
N MET A 17 -10.07 -25.02 -4.69
CA MET A 17 -9.47 -24.69 -3.40
C MET A 17 -10.31 -23.56 -2.80
N ILE A 18 -11.19 -23.91 -1.87
CA ILE A 18 -11.85 -22.95 -0.99
C ILE A 18 -10.73 -22.46 -0.06
N ALA A 19 -10.23 -21.25 -0.29
CA ALA A 19 -9.46 -20.54 0.72
C ALA A 19 -10.36 -20.49 1.97
N GLY A 20 -9.91 -21.12 3.05
CA GLY A 20 -10.63 -21.05 4.32
C GLY A 20 -10.71 -19.59 4.76
N PRO A 21 -11.71 -19.21 5.57
CA PRO A 21 -11.77 -17.86 6.12
C PRO A 21 -10.45 -17.59 6.84
N VAL A 22 -9.76 -16.52 6.43
CA VAL A 22 -8.65 -15.98 7.22
C VAL A 22 -9.28 -15.62 8.56
N MET A 23 -8.87 -16.29 9.63
CA MET A 23 -9.38 -16.00 10.96
C MET A 23 -8.82 -14.65 11.37
N ALA A 24 -9.73 -13.69 11.65
CA ALA A 24 -9.38 -12.40 12.23
C ALA A 24 -8.40 -12.60 13.39
N GLN A 25 -7.27 -11.91 13.35
CA GLN A 25 -6.29 -11.95 14.43
C GLN A 25 -6.52 -10.75 15.35
N ASP A 26 -6.59 -11.01 16.65
CA ASP A 26 -6.77 -9.96 17.63
C ASP A 26 -5.52 -9.05 17.68
N ILE A 27 -5.75 -7.75 17.79
CA ILE A 27 -4.68 -6.80 18.05
C ILE A 27 -4.37 -6.84 19.55
N THR A 28 -3.51 -7.76 19.96
CA THR A 28 -3.22 -8.02 21.37
C THR A 28 -2.28 -7.00 22.01
N ASN A 29 -1.47 -6.28 21.21
CA ASN A 29 -0.60 -5.22 21.72
C ASN A 29 -1.40 -3.93 21.94
N PRO A 30 -1.48 -3.41 23.20
CA PRO A 30 -2.30 -2.22 23.50
C PRO A 30 -1.88 -0.96 22.74
N ALA A 31 -0.59 -0.83 22.38
CA ALA A 31 -0.11 0.31 21.61
C ALA A 31 -0.56 0.23 20.16
N PHE A 32 -0.51 -0.95 19.54
CA PHE A 32 -1.04 -1.17 18.20
C PHE A 32 -2.56 -1.00 18.17
N GLN A 33 -3.27 -1.54 19.15
CA GLN A 33 -4.72 -1.37 19.30
C GLN A 33 -5.11 0.11 19.41
N ARG A 34 -4.34 0.92 20.16
CA ARG A 34 -4.59 2.36 20.27
C ARG A 34 -4.45 3.08 18.92
N VAL A 35 -3.42 2.74 18.15
CA VAL A 35 -3.19 3.31 16.81
C VAL A 35 -4.30 2.89 15.85
N TRP A 36 -4.68 1.62 15.84
CA TRP A 36 -5.77 1.11 15.01
C TRP A 36 -7.11 1.76 15.40
N ASN A 37 -7.42 1.78 16.70
CA ASN A 37 -8.66 2.36 17.20
C ASN A 37 -8.84 3.82 16.76
N ARG A 38 -7.75 4.60 16.79
CA ARG A 38 -7.83 6.02 16.44
C ARG A 38 -8.40 6.22 15.03
N GLN A 39 -8.02 5.39 14.09
CA GLN A 39 -8.35 5.57 12.69
C GLN A 39 -9.44 4.60 12.20
N ASP A 40 -9.36 3.35 12.57
CA ASP A 40 -10.17 2.30 11.95
C ASP A 40 -11.37 1.84 12.81
N LEU A 41 -11.39 2.09 14.11
CA LEU A 41 -12.57 1.81 14.92
C LEU A 41 -13.83 2.57 14.45
N PRO A 42 -13.75 3.87 14.06
CA PRO A 42 -14.90 4.57 13.47
C PRO A 42 -15.41 3.92 12.18
N VAL A 43 -14.51 3.35 11.36
CA VAL A 43 -14.87 2.62 10.13
C VAL A 43 -15.51 1.28 10.46
N ALA A 44 -14.90 0.51 11.37
CA ALA A 44 -15.40 -0.79 11.83
C ALA A 44 -16.81 -0.69 12.41
N GLN A 45 -17.11 0.39 13.10
CA GLN A 45 -18.43 0.65 13.70
C GLN A 45 -19.39 1.42 12.79
N GLN A 46 -19.02 1.61 11.51
CA GLN A 46 -19.84 2.31 10.50
C GLN A 46 -20.23 3.75 10.89
N ILE A 47 -19.44 4.39 11.77
CA ILE A 47 -19.58 5.80 12.14
C ILE A 47 -18.95 6.70 11.06
N SER A 48 -17.99 6.16 10.30
CA SER A 48 -17.32 6.82 9.19
C SER A 48 -17.35 5.96 7.94
N GLY A 49 -17.74 6.54 6.79
CA GLY A 49 -17.80 5.87 5.48
C GLY A 49 -16.53 6.03 4.65
N ARG A 50 -15.35 6.10 5.24
CA ARG A 50 -14.07 6.19 4.54
C ARG A 50 -13.36 4.83 4.42
N SER A 51 -12.35 4.78 3.57
CA SER A 51 -11.47 3.61 3.44
C SER A 51 -10.69 3.34 4.73
N TRP A 52 -10.31 2.07 4.92
CA TRP A 52 -9.45 1.61 6.02
C TRP A 52 -8.05 2.22 5.92
N THR A 53 -7.47 2.55 7.06
CA THR A 53 -6.07 3.02 7.19
C THR A 53 -5.09 1.86 7.35
N TRP A 54 -5.48 0.86 8.12
CA TRP A 54 -4.70 -0.34 8.42
C TRP A 54 -5.34 -1.58 7.79
N GLY A 55 -6.64 -1.72 7.92
CA GLY A 55 -7.45 -2.85 7.52
C GLY A 55 -8.50 -3.17 8.57
N PRO A 56 -9.48 -4.05 8.25
CA PRO A 56 -10.55 -4.40 9.18
C PRO A 56 -10.03 -5.10 10.44
N GLU A 57 -8.88 -5.76 10.33
CA GLU A 57 -8.26 -6.58 11.38
C GLU A 57 -6.76 -6.70 11.15
N ALA A 58 -6.04 -7.33 12.08
CA ALA A 58 -4.65 -7.71 11.87
C ALA A 58 -4.57 -9.02 11.07
N ASN A 59 -3.57 -9.11 10.18
CA ASN A 59 -3.31 -10.30 9.36
C ASN A 59 -2.44 -11.34 10.08
N THR A 60 -1.76 -10.93 11.16
CA THR A 60 -0.89 -11.79 11.95
C THR A 60 -1.06 -11.51 13.43
N ASP A 61 -0.65 -12.45 14.27
CA ASP A 61 -0.32 -12.14 15.67
C ASP A 61 0.83 -11.13 15.73
N SER A 62 1.04 -10.52 16.91
CA SER A 62 2.27 -9.79 17.19
C SER A 62 3.45 -10.73 17.13
N MET A 63 4.45 -10.39 16.32
CA MET A 63 5.63 -11.24 16.08
C MET A 63 6.91 -10.44 16.26
N ARG A 64 8.04 -11.13 16.35
CA ARG A 64 9.37 -10.52 16.47
C ARG A 64 10.11 -10.61 15.16
N GLU A 65 10.77 -9.52 14.79
CA GLU A 65 11.63 -9.44 13.61
C GLU A 65 13.01 -8.92 13.96
N PRO A 66 14.07 -9.41 13.27
CA PRO A 66 15.42 -8.88 13.42
C PRO A 66 15.47 -7.37 13.27
N TYR A 67 16.04 -6.69 14.26
CA TYR A 67 16.37 -5.27 14.21
C TYR A 67 17.47 -4.96 15.23
N ALA A 68 18.65 -4.61 14.76
CA ALA A 68 19.88 -4.61 15.55
C ALA A 68 19.84 -3.71 16.80
N GLU A 69 19.16 -2.57 16.73
CA GLU A 69 19.07 -1.61 17.83
C GLU A 69 17.93 -1.90 18.81
N SER A 70 17.09 -2.90 18.52
CA SER A 70 16.05 -3.34 19.45
C SER A 70 16.60 -4.25 20.54
N PRO A 71 15.96 -4.35 21.72
CA PRO A 71 16.33 -5.31 22.74
C PRO A 71 16.39 -6.73 22.17
N GLU A 72 17.44 -7.47 22.52
CA GLU A 72 17.72 -8.83 22.01
C GLU A 72 17.86 -8.87 20.47
N GLY A 73 18.10 -7.72 19.81
CA GLY A 73 18.20 -7.62 18.37
C GLY A 73 16.87 -7.84 17.62
N GLN A 74 15.73 -7.65 18.29
CA GLN A 74 14.40 -7.94 17.72
C GLN A 74 13.37 -6.88 18.10
N ARG A 75 12.72 -6.29 17.10
CA ARG A 75 11.55 -5.41 17.27
C ARG A 75 10.24 -6.20 17.27
N VAL A 76 9.21 -5.64 17.87
CA VAL A 76 7.86 -6.20 17.84
C VAL A 76 7.13 -5.60 16.64
N VAL A 77 6.47 -6.45 15.85
CA VAL A 77 5.70 -6.03 14.68
C VAL A 77 4.35 -6.74 14.63
N GLN A 78 3.40 -6.11 13.91
CA GLN A 78 2.14 -6.73 13.54
C GLN A 78 1.73 -6.26 12.15
N TYR A 79 1.30 -7.17 11.29
CA TYR A 79 0.92 -6.89 9.92
C TYR A 79 -0.58 -6.63 9.80
N PHE A 80 -0.91 -5.69 8.93
CA PHE A 80 -2.25 -5.31 8.53
C PHE A 80 -2.30 -5.23 7.00
N ASP A 81 -3.48 -5.15 6.40
CA ASP A 81 -3.60 -5.06 4.94
C ASP A 81 -2.73 -3.96 4.36
N LYS A 82 -2.83 -2.76 4.93
CA LYS A 82 -2.24 -1.56 4.34
C LYS A 82 -0.80 -1.30 4.79
N SER A 83 -0.33 -1.93 5.86
CA SER A 83 1.03 -1.73 6.39
C SER A 83 1.39 -2.66 7.55
N ARG A 84 2.55 -2.40 8.17
CA ARG A 84 3.07 -3.04 9.36
C ARG A 84 3.28 -2.01 10.47
N MET A 85 2.70 -2.24 11.65
CA MET A 85 3.04 -1.49 12.86
C MET A 85 4.27 -2.09 13.52
N GLU A 86 5.10 -1.24 14.13
CA GLU A 86 6.40 -1.61 14.70
C GLU A 86 6.64 -0.92 16.04
N ILE A 87 7.23 -1.63 17.01
CA ILE A 87 7.83 -1.09 18.23
C ILE A 87 9.29 -1.53 18.25
N THR A 88 10.19 -0.59 18.00
CA THR A 88 11.63 -0.81 17.97
C THR A 88 12.24 -0.68 19.36
N ASP A 89 11.80 0.30 20.15
CA ASP A 89 12.22 0.49 21.54
C ASP A 89 11.02 0.43 22.50
N PRO A 90 10.78 -0.70 23.16
CA PRO A 90 9.68 -0.86 24.11
C PRO A 90 9.88 -0.05 25.41
N THR A 91 11.06 0.53 25.65
CA THR A 91 11.36 1.35 26.81
C THR A 91 11.12 2.85 26.56
N ALA A 92 10.85 3.24 25.31
CA ALA A 92 10.55 4.61 24.94
C ALA A 92 9.21 5.09 25.53
N ASP A 93 8.99 6.40 25.51
CA ASP A 93 7.74 6.99 25.99
C ASP A 93 6.55 6.49 25.16
N GLN A 94 5.71 5.69 25.80
CA GLN A 94 4.52 5.07 25.19
C GLN A 94 3.45 6.10 24.78
N ASN A 95 3.53 7.34 25.28
CA ASN A 95 2.64 8.43 24.88
C ASN A 95 3.16 9.20 23.65
N SER A 96 4.41 8.96 23.26
CA SER A 96 4.96 9.52 22.03
C SER A 96 4.18 8.98 20.81
N GLN A 97 3.88 9.87 19.88
CA GLN A 97 3.30 9.44 18.58
C GLN A 97 4.23 8.52 17.79
N TRP A 98 5.53 8.50 18.13
CA TRP A 98 6.57 7.69 17.48
C TRP A 98 6.90 6.39 18.25
N TYR A 99 6.19 6.10 19.36
CA TYR A 99 6.36 4.83 20.07
C TYR A 99 5.98 3.64 19.18
N VAL A 100 4.88 3.76 18.45
CA VAL A 100 4.56 2.88 17.32
C VAL A 100 5.04 3.57 16.07
N THR A 101 5.80 2.87 15.25
CA THR A 101 6.20 3.32 13.92
C THR A 101 5.55 2.49 12.84
N ASN A 102 5.68 2.94 11.60
CA ASN A 102 5.07 2.36 10.42
C ASN A 102 6.18 2.05 9.42
N GLY A 103 6.27 0.82 8.94
CA GLY A 103 7.36 0.33 8.12
C GLY A 103 7.55 1.10 6.80
N LEU A 104 8.80 1.19 6.34
CA LEU A 104 9.17 1.76 5.03
C LEU A 104 8.95 0.73 3.90
N LEU A 105 7.82 0.03 3.94
CA LEU A 105 7.58 -1.18 3.17
C LEU A 105 7.66 -0.99 1.65
N PRO A 106 7.11 0.10 1.05
CA PRO A 106 7.24 0.31 -0.39
C PRO A 106 8.69 0.43 -0.85
N ILE A 107 9.54 1.10 -0.06
CA ILE A 107 10.96 1.25 -0.38
C ILE A 107 11.66 -0.11 -0.35
N GLU A 108 11.42 -0.90 0.69
CA GLU A 108 12.00 -2.24 0.82
C GLU A 108 11.54 -3.16 -0.32
N LEU A 109 10.25 -3.12 -0.68
CA LEU A 109 9.69 -3.88 -1.80
C LEU A 109 10.30 -3.48 -3.16
N MET A 110 10.46 -2.17 -3.41
CA MET A 110 11.05 -1.67 -4.66
C MET A 110 12.55 -1.96 -4.76
N THR A 111 13.28 -1.79 -3.66
CA THR A 111 14.75 -1.89 -3.70
C THR A 111 15.28 -3.30 -3.46
N GLY A 112 14.53 -4.11 -2.72
CA GLY A 112 14.99 -5.39 -2.21
C GLY A 112 15.86 -5.26 -0.94
N ASN A 113 16.01 -4.05 -0.38
CA ASN A 113 16.80 -3.79 0.80
C ASN A 113 15.94 -3.94 2.06
N LEU A 114 15.88 -5.15 2.61
CA LEU A 114 15.12 -5.44 3.83
C LEU A 114 15.87 -4.86 5.03
N GLN A 115 15.25 -3.90 5.72
CA GLN A 115 15.86 -3.22 6.86
C GLN A 115 15.83 -4.08 8.14
N VAL A 116 17.01 -4.40 8.66
CA VAL A 116 17.22 -5.19 9.88
C VAL A 116 17.97 -4.42 10.98
N GLY A 117 18.11 -3.11 10.84
CA GLY A 117 18.70 -2.15 11.76
C GLY A 117 18.69 -0.76 11.16
N ASN A 118 19.12 0.27 11.92
CA ASN A 118 19.13 1.65 11.43
C ASN A 118 19.96 1.79 10.15
N GLU A 119 21.12 1.13 10.11
CA GLU A 119 22.07 1.16 8.99
C GLU A 119 22.38 -0.27 8.47
N GLN A 120 21.52 -1.26 8.83
CA GLN A 120 21.73 -2.66 8.45
C GLN A 120 20.62 -3.15 7.55
N PHE A 121 21.01 -3.82 6.46
CA PHE A 121 20.09 -4.32 5.43
C PHE A 121 20.46 -5.74 5.01
N GLU A 122 19.44 -6.57 4.80
CA GLU A 122 19.55 -7.82 4.06
C GLU A 122 19.12 -7.55 2.61
N PHE A 123 19.84 -8.12 1.64
CA PHE A 123 19.53 -7.91 0.22
C PHE A 123 18.72 -9.07 -0.33
N ARG A 124 17.62 -8.75 -0.98
CA ARG A 124 16.72 -9.65 -1.68
C ARG A 124 16.41 -9.12 -3.07
N SER A 125 15.82 -9.96 -3.93
CA SER A 125 15.26 -9.46 -5.18
C SER A 125 14.08 -8.52 -4.88
N PRO A 126 13.96 -7.38 -5.59
CA PRO A 126 12.77 -6.54 -5.54
C PRO A 126 11.48 -7.35 -5.73
N ALA A 127 10.39 -6.89 -5.14
CA ALA A 127 9.14 -7.64 -5.16
C ALA A 127 8.47 -7.61 -6.56
N ARG A 128 8.21 -8.78 -7.13
CA ARG A 128 7.43 -8.96 -8.36
C ARG A 128 5.93 -9.09 -8.08
N ILE A 129 5.46 -8.34 -7.09
CA ILE A 129 4.07 -8.26 -6.68
C ILE A 129 3.50 -6.99 -7.26
N SER A 130 2.28 -7.02 -7.81
CA SER A 130 1.58 -5.85 -8.32
C SER A 130 1.47 -4.80 -7.22
N ALA A 131 1.99 -3.61 -7.47
CA ALA A 131 1.92 -2.50 -6.51
C ALA A 131 0.55 -1.82 -6.53
N ILE A 132 -0.16 -1.95 -7.66
CA ILE A 132 -1.43 -1.31 -7.97
C ILE A 132 -2.31 -2.33 -8.71
N GLY A 133 -3.61 -2.31 -8.41
CA GLY A 133 -4.60 -3.17 -9.07
C GLY A 133 -4.53 -4.63 -8.62
N ASP A 134 -5.08 -5.49 -9.47
CA ASP A 134 -5.21 -6.91 -9.20
C ASP A 134 -3.86 -7.64 -9.24
N PRO A 135 -3.69 -8.74 -8.48
CA PRO A 135 -2.47 -9.54 -8.53
C PRO A 135 -2.18 -10.02 -9.97
N GLY A 136 -0.90 -9.97 -10.35
CA GLY A 136 -0.52 -10.48 -11.64
C GLY A 136 -0.44 -9.44 -12.74
N HIS A 137 -0.57 -8.17 -12.44
CA HIS A 137 -0.58 -7.09 -13.41
C HIS A 137 0.50 -6.05 -13.14
N PHE A 138 0.88 -5.36 -14.21
CA PHE A 138 1.78 -4.21 -14.17
C PHE A 138 1.11 -3.01 -13.48
N PRO A 139 1.86 -2.18 -12.71
CA PRO A 139 3.28 -2.33 -12.39
C PRO A 139 3.50 -3.17 -11.11
N THR A 140 4.61 -3.91 -11.09
CA THR A 140 5.12 -4.51 -9.84
C THR A 140 6.03 -3.52 -9.11
N TYR A 141 6.32 -3.77 -7.83
CA TYR A 141 7.32 -2.96 -7.11
C TYR A 141 8.70 -3.01 -7.78
N ALA A 142 9.08 -4.16 -8.37
CA ALA A 142 10.33 -4.28 -9.12
C ALA A 142 10.39 -3.35 -10.34
N ASP A 143 9.27 -3.13 -11.03
CA ASP A 143 9.17 -2.20 -12.16
C ASP A 143 9.33 -0.75 -11.69
N LEU A 144 8.79 -0.44 -10.50
CA LEU A 144 8.84 0.91 -9.93
C LEU A 144 10.22 1.30 -9.39
N LYS A 145 11.13 0.34 -9.17
CA LYS A 145 12.51 0.60 -8.69
C LYS A 145 13.24 1.67 -9.50
N ARG A 146 13.03 1.71 -10.83
CA ARG A 146 13.68 2.68 -11.72
C ARG A 146 13.30 4.15 -11.46
N PHE A 147 12.17 4.36 -10.77
CA PHE A 147 11.65 5.69 -10.41
C PHE A 147 12.01 6.08 -8.98
N TYR A 148 12.81 5.27 -8.28
CA TYR A 148 13.25 5.51 -6.91
C TYR A 148 14.78 5.65 -6.83
N PRO A 149 15.30 6.67 -6.10
CA PRO A 149 14.56 7.82 -5.61
C PRO A 149 14.18 8.76 -6.76
N ALA A 150 12.99 9.35 -6.72
CA ALA A 150 12.59 10.30 -7.72
C ALA A 150 13.47 11.55 -7.67
N PRO A 151 13.87 12.13 -8.82
CA PRO A 151 14.52 13.44 -8.85
C PRO A 151 13.54 14.51 -8.35
N PRO A 152 14.02 15.67 -7.88
CA PRO A 152 13.17 16.82 -7.58
C PRO A 152 12.25 17.15 -8.76
N VAL A 153 11.00 17.54 -8.47
CA VAL A 153 10.06 17.96 -9.50
C VAL A 153 10.61 19.19 -10.24
N ASN A 154 10.43 19.20 -11.56
CA ASN A 154 10.71 20.42 -12.31
C ASN A 154 9.71 21.51 -11.86
N PRO A 155 10.18 22.68 -11.38
CA PRO A 155 9.29 23.77 -10.94
C PRO A 155 8.25 24.21 -11.98
N ASN A 156 8.53 24.01 -13.27
CA ASN A 156 7.58 24.32 -14.35
C ASN A 156 6.40 23.33 -14.45
N ASP A 157 6.50 22.18 -13.80
CA ASP A 157 5.41 21.18 -13.76
C ASP A 157 4.47 21.42 -12.59
N LEU A 158 4.88 22.20 -11.59
CA LEU A 158 4.00 22.61 -10.50
C LEU A 158 2.88 23.52 -11.01
N GLY A 159 1.66 23.26 -10.53
CA GLY A 159 0.45 23.94 -11.00
C GLY A 159 -0.10 23.38 -12.32
N ARG A 160 0.49 22.29 -12.85
CA ARG A 160 0.02 21.59 -14.04
C ARG A 160 -0.50 20.20 -13.68
N PRO A 161 -1.41 19.61 -14.47
CA PRO A 161 -1.87 18.26 -14.25
C PRO A 161 -0.73 17.24 -14.44
N ALA A 162 -0.80 16.13 -13.68
CA ALA A 162 0.02 14.96 -13.92
C ALA A 162 -0.48 14.26 -15.20
N THR A 163 0.35 14.20 -16.23
CA THR A 163 0.01 13.62 -17.54
C THR A 163 0.92 12.46 -17.95
N GLY A 164 1.86 12.06 -17.08
CA GLY A 164 2.77 10.95 -17.38
C GLY A 164 2.05 9.61 -17.29
N LEU A 165 1.97 8.84 -18.40
CA LEU A 165 1.46 7.47 -18.45
C LEU A 165 2.62 6.48 -18.41
N LEU A 166 2.70 5.70 -17.35
CA LEU A 166 3.70 4.64 -17.21
C LEU A 166 3.27 3.41 -18.00
N ASN A 167 4.11 3.01 -18.97
CA ASN A 167 3.90 1.84 -19.82
C ASN A 167 4.66 0.60 -19.31
N PRO A 168 4.24 -0.63 -19.67
CA PRO A 168 4.89 -1.87 -19.25
C PRO A 168 6.37 -2.00 -19.67
N ASP A 169 6.79 -1.36 -20.77
CA ASP A 169 8.20 -1.29 -21.18
C ASP A 169 9.03 -0.32 -20.31
N GLY A 170 8.37 0.40 -19.41
CA GLY A 170 8.93 1.41 -18.53
C GLY A 170 9.14 2.77 -19.17
N SER A 171 8.64 2.99 -20.38
CA SER A 171 8.55 4.34 -20.96
C SER A 171 7.43 5.14 -20.27
N VAL A 172 7.55 6.46 -20.33
CA VAL A 172 6.49 7.36 -19.86
C VAL A 172 5.94 8.10 -21.08
N GLY A 173 4.69 7.79 -21.42
CA GLY A 173 3.92 8.48 -22.44
C GLY A 173 3.12 9.67 -21.89
N ALA A 174 2.22 10.22 -22.70
CA ALA A 174 1.28 11.25 -22.30
C ALA A 174 -0.15 10.68 -22.14
N PHE A 175 -0.88 11.19 -21.16
CA PHE A 175 -2.28 10.87 -20.90
C PHE A 175 -3.00 12.12 -20.38
N ASP A 176 -3.84 12.69 -21.22
CA ASP A 176 -4.44 14.00 -20.99
C ASP A 176 -5.96 13.94 -20.70
N ASP A 177 -6.55 12.73 -20.61
CA ASP A 177 -8.00 12.54 -20.47
C ASP A 177 -8.57 13.23 -19.21
N TYR A 178 -7.74 13.38 -18.16
CA TYR A 178 -8.10 14.05 -16.91
C TYR A 178 -7.28 15.33 -16.67
N ALA A 179 -6.75 15.96 -17.71
CA ALA A 179 -5.95 17.18 -17.56
C ALA A 179 -6.74 18.38 -17.02
N ASP A 180 -8.07 18.38 -17.19
CA ASP A 180 -8.95 19.41 -16.64
C ASP A 180 -9.42 19.12 -15.20
N ASP A 181 -9.09 17.95 -14.64
CA ASP A 181 -9.43 17.61 -13.25
C ASP A 181 -8.45 18.29 -12.29
N PRO A 182 -8.89 19.23 -11.42
CA PRO A 182 -8.02 19.92 -10.49
C PRO A 182 -7.33 19.00 -9.48
N LYS A 183 -7.85 17.79 -9.24
CA LYS A 183 -7.27 16.78 -8.35
C LYS A 183 -5.98 16.16 -8.91
N THR A 184 -5.72 16.28 -10.21
CA THR A 184 -4.50 15.78 -10.86
C THR A 184 -3.35 16.80 -10.84
N VAL A 185 -3.61 18.05 -10.45
CA VAL A 185 -2.62 19.12 -10.46
C VAL A 185 -1.49 18.82 -9.48
N LEU A 186 -0.25 18.95 -9.95
CA LEU A 186 0.94 18.75 -9.11
C LEU A 186 1.19 19.98 -8.22
N VAL A 187 1.28 19.74 -6.93
CA VAL A 187 1.67 20.75 -5.94
C VAL A 187 2.98 20.36 -5.26
N GLN A 188 3.64 21.32 -4.64
CA GLN A 188 4.91 21.08 -3.94
C GLN A 188 4.68 20.20 -2.71
N GLY A 189 5.27 19.00 -2.73
CA GLY A 189 5.32 18.09 -1.60
C GLY A 189 6.65 18.13 -0.84
N GLU A 190 6.79 17.22 0.11
CA GLU A 190 8.05 16.97 0.82
C GLU A 190 9.15 16.49 -0.15
N ASN A 191 10.42 16.61 0.22
CA ASN A 191 11.58 16.21 -0.59
C ASN A 191 11.65 16.91 -1.98
N ASN A 192 11.03 18.06 -2.15
CA ASN A 192 10.94 18.76 -3.44
C ASN A 192 10.28 17.88 -4.55
N GLN A 193 9.39 16.98 -4.18
CA GLN A 193 8.61 16.21 -5.13
C GLN A 193 7.29 16.90 -5.47
N GLY A 194 6.80 16.70 -6.70
CA GLY A 194 5.43 17.04 -7.06
C GLY A 194 4.48 15.95 -6.55
N VAL A 195 3.41 16.36 -5.89
CA VAL A 195 2.36 15.46 -5.40
C VAL A 195 1.04 15.89 -6.02
N ALA A 196 0.24 14.94 -6.53
CA ALA A 196 -1.08 15.27 -7.06
C ALA A 196 -2.01 15.80 -5.95
N GLN A 197 -2.82 16.80 -6.27
CA GLN A 197 -3.72 17.46 -5.30
C GLN A 197 -4.64 16.44 -4.61
N ALA A 198 -5.15 15.43 -5.34
CA ALA A 198 -5.94 14.35 -4.75
C ALA A 198 -5.26 13.69 -3.54
N PHE A 199 -3.96 13.44 -3.62
CA PHE A 199 -3.22 12.81 -2.54
C PHE A 199 -2.94 13.77 -1.38
N ILE A 200 -2.72 15.04 -1.66
CA ILE A 200 -2.59 16.08 -0.61
C ILE A 200 -3.91 16.22 0.16
N ASP A 201 -5.04 16.31 -0.55
CA ASP A 201 -6.37 16.43 0.07
C ASP A 201 -6.67 15.21 0.94
N PHE A 202 -6.39 14.01 0.43
CA PHE A 202 -6.57 12.77 1.16
C PHE A 202 -5.71 12.70 2.44
N GLN A 203 -4.43 13.07 2.35
CA GLN A 203 -3.52 13.07 3.49
C GLN A 203 -3.95 14.06 4.59
N ASN A 204 -4.60 15.16 4.21
CA ASN A 204 -5.07 16.19 5.12
C ASN A 204 -6.56 16.05 5.50
N GLN A 205 -7.16 14.90 5.18
CA GLN A 205 -8.57 14.63 5.41
C GLN A 205 -8.97 14.85 6.88
N GLN A 206 -10.08 15.55 7.08
CA GLN A 206 -10.77 15.69 8.36
C GLN A 206 -11.88 14.65 8.46
N GLY A 207 -12.13 14.15 9.66
CA GLY A 207 -13.18 13.17 9.88
C GLY A 207 -13.26 12.68 11.31
N VAL A 208 -14.09 11.66 11.53
CA VAL A 208 -14.23 11.07 12.86
C VAL A 208 -13.00 10.23 13.19
N VAL A 209 -12.41 10.48 14.34
CA VAL A 209 -11.33 9.71 14.97
C VAL A 209 -11.75 9.25 16.37
N TYR A 210 -11.08 8.22 16.90
CA TYR A 210 -11.33 7.74 18.25
C TYR A 210 -10.10 8.01 19.12
N GLU A 211 -10.24 8.92 20.10
CA GLU A 211 -9.16 9.31 20.99
C GLU A 211 -9.66 9.39 22.43
N ASN A 212 -8.85 8.93 23.38
CA ASN A 212 -9.14 9.00 24.82
C ASN A 212 -10.52 8.42 25.19
N GLY A 213 -10.94 7.36 24.52
CA GLY A 213 -12.22 6.70 24.78
C GLY A 213 -13.44 7.35 24.13
N ASN A 214 -13.25 8.36 23.27
CA ASN A 214 -14.36 9.11 22.67
C ASN A 214 -14.16 9.30 21.15
N TYR A 215 -15.27 9.42 20.44
CA TYR A 215 -15.28 9.86 19.04
C TYR A 215 -15.21 11.39 18.98
N ALA A 216 -14.37 11.90 18.11
CA ALA A 216 -14.19 13.35 17.91
C ALA A 216 -13.95 13.65 16.43
N GLN A 217 -14.27 14.87 16.00
CA GLN A 217 -13.83 15.38 14.70
C GLN A 217 -12.39 15.86 14.81
N GLY A 218 -11.57 15.45 13.84
CA GLY A 218 -10.15 15.81 13.81
C GLY A 218 -9.48 15.40 12.52
N GLN A 219 -8.20 15.70 12.42
CA GLN A 219 -7.38 15.23 11.32
C GLN A 219 -7.26 13.70 11.40
N VAL A 220 -7.69 13.01 10.32
CA VAL A 220 -7.69 11.54 10.28
C VAL A 220 -6.27 11.01 10.30
N TYR A 221 -5.39 11.59 9.49
CA TYR A 221 -4.01 11.16 9.34
C TYR A 221 -3.02 12.17 9.89
N ASN A 222 -1.94 11.68 10.50
CA ASN A 222 -0.68 12.41 10.53
C ASN A 222 0.07 12.02 9.24
N PRO A 223 0.24 12.93 8.25
CA PRO A 223 0.78 12.57 6.95
C PRO A 223 2.16 11.90 7.01
N LEU A 224 3.06 12.44 7.83
CA LEU A 224 4.40 11.88 7.96
C LEU A 224 4.40 10.48 8.59
N PHE A 225 3.52 10.23 9.57
CA PHE A 225 3.40 8.94 10.23
C PHE A 225 2.77 7.88 9.33
N VAL A 226 1.66 8.22 8.62
CA VAL A 226 0.90 7.24 7.83
C VAL A 226 1.55 7.02 6.46
N PHE A 227 1.90 8.07 5.76
CA PHE A 227 2.35 8.01 4.36
C PHE A 227 3.87 8.15 4.22
N GLY A 228 4.50 8.98 5.07
CA GLY A 228 5.87 9.41 4.85
C GLY A 228 5.97 10.38 3.66
N LYS A 229 7.19 10.56 3.16
CA LYS A 229 7.49 11.44 2.03
C LYS A 229 7.22 10.73 0.70
N PRO A 230 6.87 11.48 -0.38
CA PRO A 230 6.78 10.88 -1.72
C PRO A 230 8.16 10.39 -2.18
N VAL A 231 8.20 9.23 -2.83
CA VAL A 231 9.45 8.59 -3.29
C VAL A 231 9.47 8.33 -4.79
N THR A 232 8.32 8.49 -5.46
CA THR A 232 8.20 8.52 -6.93
C THR A 232 7.48 9.78 -7.39
N GLY A 233 7.52 10.09 -8.68
CA GLY A 233 6.56 10.99 -9.30
C GLY A 233 5.15 10.42 -9.26
N ALA A 234 4.16 11.25 -9.59
CA ALA A 234 2.80 10.81 -9.85
C ALA A 234 2.66 10.39 -11.32
N PHE A 235 2.13 9.17 -11.57
CA PHE A 235 1.98 8.61 -12.91
C PHE A 235 0.60 7.98 -13.06
N TRP A 236 0.03 8.12 -14.25
CA TRP A 236 -1.08 7.29 -14.69
C TRP A 236 -0.58 5.89 -15.07
N VAL A 237 -1.42 4.91 -14.89
CA VAL A 237 -1.15 3.53 -15.33
C VAL A 237 -2.45 2.86 -15.74
N LYS A 238 -2.40 2.04 -16.79
CA LYS A 238 -3.46 1.11 -17.14
C LYS A 238 -3.18 -0.21 -16.45
N THR A 239 -4.13 -0.69 -15.67
CA THR A 239 -4.01 -1.94 -14.91
C THR A 239 -5.38 -2.57 -14.70
N MET A 240 -5.40 -3.83 -14.27
CA MET A 240 -6.65 -4.51 -13.90
C MET A 240 -7.04 -4.12 -12.47
N VAL A 241 -8.30 -3.75 -12.27
CA VAL A 241 -8.89 -3.46 -10.95
C VAL A 241 -10.27 -4.13 -10.89
N GLY A 242 -10.41 -5.11 -10.01
CA GLY A 242 -11.65 -5.88 -9.91
C GLY A 242 -12.00 -6.68 -11.16
N GLY A 243 -11.01 -7.10 -11.96
CA GLY A 243 -11.18 -7.84 -13.21
C GLY A 243 -11.47 -6.99 -14.44
N GLU A 244 -11.44 -5.66 -14.31
CA GLU A 244 -11.65 -4.71 -15.42
C GLU A 244 -10.41 -3.83 -15.61
N GLU A 245 -10.06 -3.52 -16.87
CA GLU A 245 -8.97 -2.58 -17.16
C GLU A 245 -9.41 -1.16 -16.81
N GLN A 246 -8.64 -0.52 -15.95
CA GLN A 246 -8.85 0.86 -15.51
C GLN A 246 -7.57 1.68 -15.67
N THR A 247 -7.72 2.99 -15.82
CA THR A 247 -6.61 3.95 -15.81
C THR A 247 -6.65 4.73 -14.52
N VAL A 248 -5.64 4.57 -13.68
CA VAL A 248 -5.57 5.20 -12.35
C VAL A 248 -4.29 6.03 -12.22
N LEU A 249 -4.38 7.17 -11.54
CA LEU A 249 -3.20 7.93 -11.12
C LEU A 249 -2.65 7.30 -9.85
N PHE A 250 -1.33 7.10 -9.76
CA PHE A 250 -0.71 6.58 -8.54
C PHE A 250 0.54 7.37 -8.15
N GLN A 251 0.89 7.26 -6.88
CA GLN A 251 2.16 7.73 -6.37
C GLN A 251 2.62 6.86 -5.20
N VAL A 252 3.90 6.54 -5.15
CA VAL A 252 4.50 5.79 -4.05
C VAL A 252 5.07 6.77 -3.02
N PHE A 253 4.73 6.52 -1.76
CA PHE A 253 5.27 7.18 -0.59
C PHE A 253 6.14 6.20 0.21
N GLU A 254 6.92 6.70 1.17
CA GLU A 254 7.81 5.86 1.98
C GLU A 254 7.07 4.69 2.64
N ARG A 255 5.78 4.85 2.98
CA ARG A 255 5.00 3.92 3.80
C ARG A 255 3.72 3.42 3.14
N ARG A 256 3.28 4.01 2.04
CA ARG A 256 2.03 3.69 1.32
C ARG A 256 2.20 3.83 -0.19
N VAL A 257 1.35 3.14 -0.90
CA VAL A 257 1.04 3.42 -2.31
C VAL A 257 -0.36 4.02 -2.32
N LEU A 258 -0.53 5.18 -2.93
CA LEU A 258 -1.82 5.81 -3.14
C LEU A 258 -2.22 5.72 -4.60
N THR A 259 -3.49 5.44 -4.85
CA THR A 259 -4.12 5.49 -6.17
C THR A 259 -5.27 6.49 -6.16
N TYR A 260 -5.49 7.16 -7.28
CA TYR A 260 -6.64 8.02 -7.53
C TYR A 260 -7.35 7.55 -8.78
N ASN A 261 -8.61 7.18 -8.64
CA ASN A 261 -9.48 6.84 -9.74
C ASN A 261 -10.65 7.85 -9.80
N PRO A 262 -10.68 8.76 -10.78
CA PRO A 262 -11.73 9.76 -10.91
C PRO A 262 -13.11 9.18 -11.16
N GLU A 263 -13.21 7.94 -11.68
CA GLU A 263 -14.47 7.26 -11.98
C GLU A 263 -15.16 6.67 -10.74
N ASN A 264 -14.43 6.55 -9.61
CA ASN A 264 -15.00 6.05 -8.36
C ASN A 264 -15.89 7.09 -7.68
N GLU A 265 -16.76 6.62 -6.77
CA GLU A 265 -17.47 7.50 -5.84
C GLU A 265 -16.47 8.35 -5.05
N GLU A 266 -16.79 9.61 -4.78
CA GLU A 266 -15.89 10.61 -4.20
C GLU A 266 -15.18 10.12 -2.93
N ALA A 267 -15.88 9.41 -2.05
CA ALA A 267 -15.30 8.87 -0.81
C ALA A 267 -14.23 7.79 -1.03
N PHE A 268 -14.19 7.18 -2.23
CA PHE A 268 -13.30 6.08 -2.61
C PHE A 268 -12.44 6.38 -3.84
N GLN A 269 -12.40 7.65 -4.28
CA GLN A 269 -11.52 8.04 -5.39
C GLN A 269 -10.05 7.86 -5.05
N VAL A 270 -9.65 8.11 -3.79
CA VAL A 270 -8.29 7.84 -3.33
C VAL A 270 -8.28 6.64 -2.41
N GLU A 271 -7.43 5.67 -2.73
CA GLU A 271 -7.27 4.45 -1.95
C GLU A 271 -5.81 4.17 -1.61
N MET A 272 -5.60 3.41 -0.54
CA MET A 272 -4.29 2.89 -0.13
C MET A 272 -4.12 1.46 -0.64
N GLY A 273 -3.00 1.15 -1.27
CA GLY A 273 -2.61 -0.21 -1.65
C GLY A 273 -2.44 -1.13 -0.43
N ASN A 274 -2.56 -2.45 -0.64
CA ASN A 274 -2.39 -3.49 0.39
C ASN A 274 -0.91 -3.80 0.65
N VAL A 275 -0.13 -2.76 0.91
CA VAL A 275 1.34 -2.84 1.03
C VAL A 275 1.78 -3.80 2.14
N GLY A 276 1.00 -3.90 3.24
CA GLY A 276 1.32 -4.81 4.34
C GLY A 276 1.19 -6.27 3.96
N GLN A 277 0.12 -6.64 3.22
CA GLN A 277 -0.05 -7.99 2.67
C GLN A 277 1.05 -8.31 1.64
N HIS A 278 1.34 -7.38 0.72
CA HIS A 278 2.38 -7.54 -0.29
C HIS A 278 3.76 -7.74 0.36
N TYR A 279 4.05 -7.00 1.42
CA TYR A 279 5.32 -7.11 2.12
C TYR A 279 5.43 -8.44 2.88
N TYR A 280 4.36 -8.88 3.54
CA TYR A 280 4.32 -10.18 4.21
C TYR A 280 4.58 -11.32 3.21
N GLN A 281 3.89 -11.29 2.07
CA GLN A 281 4.10 -12.25 0.99
C GLN A 281 5.57 -12.26 0.53
N TRP A 282 6.12 -11.08 0.19
CA TRP A 282 7.50 -10.98 -0.28
C TRP A 282 8.53 -11.47 0.74
N ARG A 283 8.30 -11.15 2.03
CA ARG A 283 9.25 -11.44 3.10
C ARG A 283 9.23 -12.91 3.51
N TYR A 284 8.07 -13.53 3.60
CA TYR A 284 7.87 -14.84 4.22
C TYR A 284 7.42 -15.93 3.25
N GLU A 285 6.69 -15.59 2.20
CA GLU A 285 6.16 -16.56 1.23
C GLU A 285 6.99 -16.59 -0.06
N GLY A 286 7.72 -15.53 -0.35
CA GLY A 286 8.61 -15.38 -1.49
C GLY A 286 8.05 -14.51 -2.61
N ASN A 287 8.89 -14.28 -3.62
CA ASN A 287 8.51 -13.56 -4.82
C ASN A 287 7.69 -14.48 -5.73
N PRO A 288 6.56 -14.01 -6.29
CA PRO A 288 5.88 -14.75 -7.34
C PRO A 288 6.78 -14.93 -8.57
N GLU A 289 6.49 -15.94 -9.40
CA GLU A 289 7.13 -16.08 -10.69
C GLU A 289 6.86 -14.85 -11.56
N PRO A 290 7.79 -14.49 -12.46
CA PRO A 290 7.56 -13.39 -13.41
C PRO A 290 6.30 -13.67 -14.23
N TYR A 291 5.48 -12.63 -14.43
CA TYR A 291 4.36 -12.74 -15.36
C TYR A 291 4.90 -13.03 -16.77
N PRO A 292 4.18 -13.83 -17.57
CA PRO A 292 4.49 -13.90 -18.98
C PRO A 292 4.44 -12.49 -19.55
N ALA A 293 5.48 -12.11 -20.29
CA ALA A 293 5.46 -10.85 -21.02
C ALA A 293 4.23 -10.82 -21.95
N PRO A 294 3.54 -9.67 -22.07
CA PRO A 294 2.37 -9.53 -22.91
C PRO A 294 2.68 -9.83 -24.38
#